data_b86ae9fa4f7b25ea22785e6ad3bcbab3
#
_entry.id   b86ae9fa4f7b25ea22785e6ad3bcbab3
#
_cell.length_a   1.000
_cell.length_b   1.000
_cell.length_c   1.000
_cell.angle_alpha   90.00
_cell.angle_beta   90.00
_cell.angle_gamma   90.00
#
_symmetry.space_group_name_H-M   'P 1'
#
loop_
_entity.id
_entity.type
_entity.pdbx_description
1 polymer ?
#
loop_
_entity_poly.entity_id
_entity_poly.type
_entity_poly.pdbx_seq_one_letter_code
_entity_poly.pdbx_strand_id
1 'polypeptide(L)'
;MNELIAASKHAMLSPNLFIRHTSGTRLRRYQQGVCEAICDSVLNRRGLSFVVMFPRQSGKNELQAQLETYLLALFCDTPVEIIKVSPTLKPQAQNAMRRLERTLKKNLYLSNAWHKEAGTIYRVQEARIHFLSGAPESSIVGATASLLLEVDEAQDVLPAKFDKDISPMTASTCATRVFWGTAWTSSSLLGRELRAASVAEKRDGVRRVFRLTAEDVAAELPAYKASLTATLARLGRAHPLVRTQYYSEEIDGLGGLFPPDRLARMQDPAVAQILPVAPEVNKRYAILLDVAGADEGVRNADGSVEM
;
A
#
# COMPACT_ATOMS: atom_id res chain seq x y z
N MET A 1 32.25 -21.62 -18.87
CA MET A 1 31.21 -22.26 -18.01
C MET A 1 31.17 -21.69 -16.61
N ASN A 2 32.29 -21.59 -15.89
CA ASN A 2 32.34 -21.04 -14.52
C ASN A 2 31.92 -19.58 -14.43
N GLU A 3 32.32 -18.71 -15.38
CA GLU A 3 31.92 -17.30 -15.44
C GLU A 3 30.42 -17.10 -15.67
N LEU A 4 29.82 -17.93 -16.54
CA LEU A 4 28.38 -17.89 -16.79
C LEU A 4 27.57 -18.31 -15.56
N ILE A 5 28.04 -19.33 -14.83
CA ILE A 5 27.44 -19.76 -13.57
C ILE A 5 27.57 -18.66 -12.51
N ALA A 6 28.73 -18.01 -12.40
CA ALA A 6 28.94 -16.91 -11.46
C ALA A 6 28.05 -15.71 -11.81
N ALA A 7 27.94 -15.33 -13.07
CA ALA A 7 27.07 -14.27 -13.53
C ALA A 7 25.59 -14.58 -13.28
N SER A 8 25.16 -15.82 -13.52
CA SER A 8 23.79 -16.26 -13.23
C SER A 8 23.47 -16.23 -11.73
N LYS A 9 24.40 -16.70 -10.88
CA LYS A 9 24.25 -16.60 -9.41
C LYS A 9 24.17 -15.14 -8.95
N HIS A 10 25.03 -14.27 -9.48
CA HIS A 10 24.99 -12.84 -9.18
C HIS A 10 23.67 -12.20 -9.60
N ALA A 11 23.17 -12.52 -10.79
CA ALA A 11 21.87 -12.02 -11.24
C ALA A 11 20.72 -12.52 -10.37
N MET A 12 20.76 -13.77 -9.90
CA MET A 12 19.75 -14.33 -8.99
C MET A 12 19.77 -13.69 -7.62
N LEU A 13 20.93 -13.28 -7.10
CA LEU A 13 21.06 -12.62 -5.79
C LEU A 13 20.72 -11.13 -5.82
N SER A 14 20.71 -10.50 -6.99
CA SER A 14 20.31 -9.12 -7.16
C SER A 14 18.87 -9.01 -7.67
N PRO A 15 17.91 -8.53 -6.86
CA PRO A 15 16.51 -8.43 -7.28
C PRO A 15 16.35 -7.56 -8.53
N ASN A 16 17.11 -6.46 -8.64
CA ASN A 16 17.04 -5.56 -9.79
C ASN A 16 17.54 -6.20 -11.09
N LEU A 17 18.62 -6.98 -11.02
CA LEU A 17 19.14 -7.73 -12.19
C LEU A 17 18.20 -8.87 -12.56
N PHE A 18 17.71 -9.63 -11.57
CA PHE A 18 16.72 -10.69 -11.80
C PHE A 18 15.50 -10.13 -12.54
N ILE A 19 14.84 -9.12 -11.98
CA ILE A 19 13.65 -8.51 -12.57
C ILE A 19 13.93 -8.03 -14.00
N ARG A 20 15.06 -7.36 -14.21
CA ARG A 20 15.44 -6.84 -15.53
C ARG A 20 15.62 -7.94 -16.56
N HIS A 21 16.30 -9.02 -16.19
CA HIS A 21 16.68 -10.07 -17.16
C HIS A 21 15.62 -11.15 -17.32
N THR A 22 14.78 -11.41 -16.29
CA THR A 22 13.78 -12.48 -16.35
C THR A 22 12.38 -12.00 -16.71
N SER A 23 12.01 -10.81 -16.24
CA SER A 23 10.68 -10.22 -16.51
C SER A 23 10.72 -9.12 -17.58
N GLY A 24 11.90 -8.75 -18.06
CA GLY A 24 12.08 -7.65 -19.03
C GLY A 24 11.64 -6.28 -18.50
N THR A 25 11.53 -6.14 -17.18
CA THR A 25 11.06 -4.92 -16.52
C THR A 25 12.23 -4.21 -15.87
N ARG A 26 12.40 -2.91 -16.17
CA ARG A 26 13.38 -2.08 -15.48
C ARG A 26 12.70 -1.27 -14.39
N LEU A 27 13.01 -1.58 -13.14
CA LEU A 27 12.57 -0.77 -12.01
C LEU A 27 13.17 0.65 -12.08
N ARG A 28 12.38 1.65 -11.70
CA ARG A 28 12.84 3.03 -11.57
C ARG A 28 13.78 3.15 -10.37
N ARG A 29 14.65 4.17 -10.37
CA ARG A 29 15.65 4.33 -9.31
C ARG A 29 15.02 4.31 -7.91
N TYR A 30 13.91 5.02 -7.72
CA TYR A 30 13.21 5.04 -6.44
C TYR A 30 12.59 3.68 -6.06
N GLN A 31 12.25 2.82 -7.02
CA GLN A 31 11.74 1.47 -6.76
C GLN A 31 12.86 0.49 -6.42
N GLN A 32 14.05 0.67 -7.03
CA GLN A 32 15.21 -0.21 -6.83
C GLN A 32 15.64 -0.24 -5.36
N GLY A 33 15.80 0.93 -4.72
CA GLY A 33 16.21 1.02 -3.33
C GLY A 33 15.20 0.39 -2.34
N VAL A 34 13.90 0.48 -2.64
CA VAL A 34 12.87 -0.21 -1.84
C VAL A 34 13.00 -1.72 -1.99
N CYS A 35 13.12 -2.19 -3.23
CA CYS A 35 13.25 -3.62 -3.54
C CYS A 35 14.47 -4.23 -2.84
N GLU A 36 15.62 -3.58 -2.94
CA GLU A 36 16.88 -4.00 -2.32
C GLU A 36 16.78 -4.06 -0.79
N ALA A 37 16.20 -3.03 -0.15
CA ALA A 37 16.08 -2.98 1.31
C ALA A 37 15.16 -4.08 1.86
N ILE A 38 14.03 -4.32 1.18
CA ILE A 38 13.10 -5.40 1.58
C ILE A 38 13.77 -6.76 1.37
N CYS A 39 14.43 -6.98 0.23
CA CYS A 39 15.14 -8.23 -0.05
C CYS A 39 16.29 -8.47 0.94
N ASP A 40 17.06 -7.46 1.30
CA ASP A 40 18.11 -7.58 2.33
C ASP A 40 17.52 -8.05 3.67
N SER A 41 16.39 -7.47 4.09
CA SER A 41 15.71 -7.90 5.32
C SER A 41 15.22 -9.35 5.25
N VAL A 42 14.66 -9.77 4.12
CA VAL A 42 14.15 -11.12 3.91
C VAL A 42 15.30 -12.13 3.89
N LEU A 43 16.33 -11.89 3.07
CA LEU A 43 17.45 -12.80 2.87
C LEU A 43 18.27 -13.00 4.15
N ASN A 44 18.45 -11.94 4.92
CA ASN A 44 19.20 -11.98 6.18
C ASN A 44 18.31 -12.23 7.40
N ARG A 45 17.03 -12.58 7.21
CA ARG A 45 16.05 -12.88 8.29
C ARG A 45 16.00 -11.79 9.37
N ARG A 46 16.06 -10.51 8.95
CA ARG A 46 16.13 -9.38 9.89
C ARG A 46 14.79 -9.02 10.52
N GLY A 47 13.68 -9.49 9.97
CA GLY A 47 12.32 -9.22 10.48
C GLY A 47 11.96 -7.73 10.56
N LEU A 48 12.51 -6.90 9.66
CA LEU A 48 12.28 -5.46 9.68
C LEU A 48 10.87 -5.11 9.20
N SER A 49 10.41 -3.94 9.65
CA SER A 49 9.15 -3.35 9.18
C SER A 49 9.44 -2.13 8.32
N PHE A 50 8.92 -2.12 7.11
CA PHE A 50 9.10 -1.04 6.14
C PHE A 50 7.78 -0.32 5.89
N VAL A 51 7.86 0.99 5.66
CA VAL A 51 6.74 1.81 5.18
C VAL A 51 7.10 2.41 3.82
N VAL A 52 6.29 2.10 2.83
CA VAL A 52 6.45 2.57 1.46
C VAL A 52 5.25 3.43 1.08
N MET A 53 5.45 4.73 1.18
CA MET A 53 4.43 5.74 0.91
C MET A 53 4.71 6.40 -0.42
N PHE A 54 4.03 5.91 -1.45
CA PHE A 54 4.23 6.33 -2.83
C PHE A 54 2.99 7.03 -3.37
N PRO A 55 3.15 8.09 -4.18
CA PRO A 55 2.05 8.75 -4.86
C PRO A 55 1.23 7.79 -5.72
N ARG A 56 -0.01 8.16 -6.01
CA ARG A 56 -0.83 7.41 -6.98
C ARG A 56 -0.12 7.31 -8.34
N GLN A 57 -0.27 6.15 -8.99
CA GLN A 57 0.29 5.81 -10.31
C GLN A 57 1.82 5.91 -10.41
N SER A 58 2.53 5.89 -9.29
CA SER A 58 4.00 5.84 -9.24
C SER A 58 4.60 4.47 -9.55
N GLY A 59 3.76 3.45 -9.75
CA GLY A 59 4.20 2.08 -10.03
C GLY A 59 4.41 1.21 -8.78
N LYS A 60 3.80 1.58 -7.64
CA LYS A 60 3.81 0.80 -6.39
C LYS A 60 3.42 -0.67 -6.62
N ASN A 61 2.26 -0.91 -7.23
CA ASN A 61 1.75 -2.27 -7.46
C ASN A 61 2.58 -3.08 -8.47
N GLU A 62 3.30 -2.42 -9.38
CA GLU A 62 4.25 -3.12 -10.26
C GLU A 62 5.47 -3.58 -9.48
N LEU A 63 6.00 -2.71 -8.61
CA LEU A 63 7.10 -3.06 -7.72
C LEU A 63 6.75 -4.24 -6.83
N GLN A 64 5.56 -4.24 -6.21
CA GLN A 64 5.06 -5.35 -5.39
C GLN A 64 5.08 -6.67 -6.18
N ALA A 65 4.44 -6.71 -7.35
CA ALA A 65 4.35 -7.92 -8.16
C ALA A 65 5.72 -8.44 -8.62
N GLN A 66 6.66 -7.54 -8.92
CA GLN A 66 8.02 -7.93 -9.29
C GLN A 66 8.81 -8.48 -8.09
N LEU A 67 8.66 -7.87 -6.92
CA LEU A 67 9.24 -8.34 -5.66
C LEU A 67 8.69 -9.72 -5.28
N GLU A 68 7.38 -9.90 -5.31
CA GLU A 68 6.69 -11.16 -5.05
C GLU A 68 7.17 -12.26 -6.00
N THR A 69 7.25 -11.95 -7.30
CA THR A 69 7.76 -12.87 -8.33
C THR A 69 9.20 -13.27 -8.06
N TYR A 70 10.05 -12.31 -7.70
CA TYR A 70 11.45 -12.58 -7.35
C TYR A 70 11.58 -13.51 -6.13
N LEU A 71 10.85 -13.22 -5.07
CA LEU A 71 10.91 -14.01 -3.83
C LEU A 71 10.35 -15.43 -4.06
N LEU A 72 9.25 -15.58 -4.80
CA LEU A 72 8.72 -16.89 -5.18
C LEU A 72 9.72 -17.71 -6.01
N ALA A 73 10.47 -17.06 -6.92
CA ALA A 73 11.52 -17.74 -7.69
C ALA A 73 12.71 -18.16 -6.82
N LEU A 74 13.15 -17.25 -5.95
CA LEU A 74 14.34 -17.46 -5.13
C LEU A 74 14.14 -18.54 -4.08
N PHE A 75 12.94 -18.66 -3.52
CA PHE A 75 12.58 -19.60 -2.47
C PHE A 75 11.74 -20.77 -2.95
N CYS A 76 11.70 -21.04 -4.27
CA CYS A 76 10.80 -22.05 -4.84
C CYS A 76 10.96 -23.45 -4.21
N ASP A 77 12.17 -23.85 -3.83
CA ASP A 77 12.48 -25.16 -3.21
C ASP A 77 12.28 -25.16 -1.69
N THR A 78 11.76 -24.09 -1.11
CA THR A 78 11.61 -23.94 0.34
C THR A 78 10.14 -23.68 0.68
N PRO A 79 9.56 -24.37 1.68
CA PRO A 79 8.19 -24.14 2.09
C PRO A 79 8.06 -22.81 2.83
N VAL A 80 7.94 -21.74 2.07
CA VAL A 80 7.75 -20.37 2.59
C VAL A 80 6.37 -19.82 2.23
N GLU A 81 5.87 -18.99 3.12
CA GLU A 81 4.57 -18.33 2.99
C GLU A 81 4.76 -16.81 2.96
N ILE A 82 4.31 -16.21 1.87
CA ILE A 82 4.11 -14.75 1.75
C ILE A 82 2.63 -14.49 1.98
N ILE A 83 2.30 -13.55 2.85
CA ILE A 83 0.93 -13.12 3.08
C ILE A 83 0.77 -11.69 2.58
N LYS A 84 -0.20 -11.46 1.71
CA LYS A 84 -0.58 -10.12 1.26
C LYS A 84 -2.02 -9.81 1.65
N VAL A 85 -2.18 -8.79 2.47
CA VAL A 85 -3.49 -8.31 2.95
C VAL A 85 -3.83 -7.02 2.24
N SER A 86 -5.01 -6.95 1.63
CA SER A 86 -5.58 -5.72 1.06
C SER A 86 -6.86 -5.35 1.80
N PRO A 87 -7.28 -4.08 1.88
CA PRO A 87 -8.50 -3.67 2.58
C PRO A 87 -9.73 -4.46 2.16
N THR A 88 -9.86 -4.78 0.87
CA THR A 88 -10.95 -5.58 0.34
C THR A 88 -10.45 -6.69 -0.59
N LEU A 89 -11.20 -7.81 -0.64
CA LEU A 89 -10.90 -8.86 -1.60
C LEU A 89 -11.20 -8.39 -3.04
N LYS A 90 -12.32 -7.71 -3.23
CA LYS A 90 -12.75 -7.11 -4.50
C LYS A 90 -12.95 -5.62 -4.30
N PRO A 91 -12.31 -4.76 -5.10
CA PRO A 91 -11.45 -5.07 -6.25
C PRO A 91 -9.94 -5.15 -5.91
N GLN A 92 -9.49 -4.75 -4.69
CA GLN A 92 -8.08 -4.46 -4.41
C GLN A 92 -7.19 -5.71 -4.49
N ALA A 93 -7.47 -6.76 -3.70
CA ALA A 93 -6.68 -8.00 -3.77
C ALA A 93 -6.77 -8.64 -5.17
N GLN A 94 -7.93 -8.62 -5.83
CA GLN A 94 -8.06 -9.15 -7.20
C GLN A 94 -7.18 -8.41 -8.21
N ASN A 95 -7.03 -7.09 -8.08
CA ASN A 95 -6.15 -6.32 -8.96
C ASN A 95 -4.68 -6.66 -8.71
N ALA A 96 -4.29 -6.87 -7.45
CA ALA A 96 -2.96 -7.33 -7.09
C ALA A 96 -2.69 -8.75 -7.65
N MET A 97 -3.62 -9.68 -7.48
CA MET A 97 -3.55 -11.04 -8.05
C MET A 97 -3.37 -11.02 -9.58
N ARG A 98 -4.19 -10.24 -10.31
CA ARG A 98 -4.07 -10.12 -11.78
C ARG A 98 -2.70 -9.57 -12.20
N ARG A 99 -2.13 -8.68 -11.40
CA ARG A 99 -0.82 -8.12 -11.68
C ARG A 99 0.28 -9.15 -11.45
N LEU A 100 0.23 -9.90 -10.35
CA LEU A 100 1.14 -11.00 -10.09
C LEU A 100 1.07 -12.05 -11.20
N GLU A 101 -0.13 -12.49 -11.59
CA GLU A 101 -0.30 -13.43 -12.71
C GLU A 101 0.37 -12.95 -14.00
N ARG A 102 0.21 -11.66 -14.33
CA ARG A 102 0.85 -11.08 -15.52
C ARG A 102 2.38 -11.13 -15.41
N THR A 103 2.92 -10.84 -14.23
CA THR A 103 4.37 -10.85 -13.99
C THR A 103 4.92 -12.26 -14.05
N LEU A 104 4.25 -13.23 -13.40
CA LEU A 104 4.63 -14.66 -13.45
C LEU A 104 4.63 -15.20 -14.89
N LYS A 105 3.58 -14.90 -15.68
CA LYS A 105 3.48 -15.32 -17.09
C LYS A 105 4.59 -14.74 -17.98
N LYS A 106 5.09 -13.55 -17.65
CA LYS A 106 6.17 -12.91 -18.42
C LYS A 106 7.56 -13.33 -17.97
N ASN A 107 7.70 -13.87 -16.77
CA ASN A 107 8.99 -14.24 -16.21
C ASN A 107 9.55 -15.49 -16.91
N LEU A 108 10.79 -15.43 -17.37
CA LEU A 108 11.43 -16.51 -18.14
C LEU A 108 11.52 -17.82 -17.37
N TYR A 109 11.70 -17.78 -16.04
CA TYR A 109 11.82 -19.00 -15.22
C TYR A 109 10.48 -19.51 -14.72
N LEU A 110 9.52 -18.62 -14.50
CA LEU A 110 8.26 -18.95 -13.82
C LEU A 110 7.07 -19.11 -14.74
N SER A 111 7.16 -18.77 -16.02
CA SER A 111 6.01 -18.73 -16.94
C SER A 111 5.13 -19.98 -16.94
N ASN A 112 5.74 -21.15 -16.72
CA ASN A 112 5.08 -22.45 -16.67
C ASN A 112 5.25 -23.18 -15.33
N ALA A 113 5.82 -22.52 -14.31
CA ALA A 113 6.18 -23.15 -13.02
C ALA A 113 5.25 -22.76 -11.87
N TRP A 114 4.21 -21.98 -12.13
CA TRP A 114 3.26 -21.55 -11.10
C TRP A 114 1.87 -22.10 -11.34
N HIS A 115 1.09 -22.23 -10.29
CA HIS A 115 -0.31 -22.55 -10.36
C HIS A 115 -1.10 -21.81 -9.25
N LYS A 116 -2.41 -21.73 -9.45
CA LYS A 116 -3.33 -21.07 -8.53
C LYS A 116 -4.11 -22.08 -7.75
N GLU A 117 -4.08 -21.97 -6.42
CA GLU A 117 -4.82 -22.81 -5.48
C GLU A 117 -5.93 -21.99 -4.79
N ALA A 118 -7.05 -22.61 -4.50
CA ALA A 118 -8.17 -22.03 -3.73
C ALA A 118 -8.59 -20.60 -4.14
N GLY A 119 -8.32 -20.20 -5.38
CA GLY A 119 -8.72 -18.90 -5.93
C GLY A 119 -7.87 -17.69 -5.50
N THR A 120 -7.18 -17.75 -4.37
CA THR A 120 -6.41 -16.62 -3.80
C THR A 120 -4.97 -16.95 -3.44
N ILE A 121 -4.51 -18.17 -3.67
CA ILE A 121 -3.15 -18.63 -3.39
C ILE A 121 -2.43 -18.88 -4.71
N TYR A 122 -1.21 -18.38 -4.81
CA TYR A 122 -0.31 -18.69 -5.92
C TYR A 122 0.88 -19.46 -5.38
N ARG A 123 1.22 -20.53 -6.06
CA ARG A 123 2.29 -21.44 -5.68
C ARG A 123 3.31 -21.56 -6.78
N VAL A 124 4.58 -21.55 -6.40
CA VAL A 124 5.73 -21.89 -7.25
C VAL A 124 6.50 -22.99 -6.49
N GLN A 125 6.34 -24.23 -6.91
CA GLN A 125 6.87 -25.41 -6.20
C GLN A 125 6.44 -25.40 -4.73
N GLU A 126 7.37 -25.16 -3.78
CA GLU A 126 7.06 -25.13 -2.33
C GLU A 126 6.71 -23.73 -1.81
N ALA A 127 7.09 -22.66 -2.52
CA ALA A 127 6.81 -21.29 -2.10
C ALA A 127 5.39 -20.86 -2.46
N ARG A 128 4.72 -20.15 -1.55
CA ARG A 128 3.33 -19.68 -1.73
C ARG A 128 3.17 -18.22 -1.38
N ILE A 129 2.21 -17.58 -2.05
CA ILE A 129 1.68 -16.29 -1.65
C ILE A 129 0.16 -16.36 -1.54
N HIS A 130 -0.38 -15.90 -0.39
CA HIS A 130 -1.79 -15.84 -0.10
C HIS A 130 -2.28 -14.40 -0.16
N PHE A 131 -3.40 -14.17 -0.86
CA PHE A 131 -4.07 -12.88 -0.90
C PHE A 131 -5.29 -12.91 0.01
N LEU A 132 -5.30 -12.06 1.03
CA LEU A 132 -6.32 -12.01 2.07
C LEU A 132 -7.02 -10.65 2.09
N SER A 133 -8.25 -10.64 2.60
CA SER A 133 -9.01 -9.41 2.85
C SER A 133 -8.78 -8.91 4.26
N GLY A 134 -8.40 -7.64 4.41
CA GLY A 134 -8.30 -6.93 5.68
C GLY A 134 -9.62 -6.26 6.09
N ALA A 135 -10.73 -6.55 5.42
CA ALA A 135 -12.04 -6.02 5.78
C ALA A 135 -12.43 -6.46 7.21
N PRO A 136 -13.13 -5.60 7.97
CA PRO A 136 -13.46 -5.88 9.37
C PRO A 136 -14.17 -7.23 9.56
N GLU A 137 -15.09 -7.57 8.67
CA GLU A 137 -15.91 -8.77 8.69
C GLU A 137 -15.19 -10.04 8.20
N SER A 138 -14.01 -9.90 7.57
CA SER A 138 -13.30 -11.07 7.03
C SER A 138 -12.63 -11.87 8.13
N SER A 139 -12.77 -13.21 8.10
CA SER A 139 -12.01 -14.12 8.95
C SER A 139 -10.74 -14.56 8.23
N ILE A 140 -9.60 -14.14 8.77
CA ILE A 140 -8.26 -14.44 8.21
C ILE A 140 -7.33 -15.06 9.25
N VAL A 141 -7.90 -15.56 10.35
CA VAL A 141 -7.16 -16.19 11.45
C VAL A 141 -6.55 -17.52 10.99
N GLY A 142 -5.32 -17.80 11.43
CA GLY A 142 -4.62 -19.07 11.19
C GLY A 142 -3.60 -19.03 10.04
N ALA A 143 -3.52 -17.96 9.26
CA ALA A 143 -2.44 -17.78 8.31
C ALA A 143 -1.14 -17.37 9.03
N THR A 144 0.00 -17.91 8.58
CA THR A 144 1.33 -17.56 9.11
C THR A 144 2.22 -17.08 7.98
N ALA A 145 2.72 -15.86 8.08
CA ALA A 145 3.74 -15.36 7.18
C ALA A 145 5.11 -15.84 7.67
N SER A 146 5.78 -16.70 6.93
CA SER A 146 7.11 -17.17 7.28
C SER A 146 8.22 -16.34 6.63
N LEU A 147 7.93 -15.69 5.50
CA LEU A 147 8.91 -14.93 4.73
C LEU A 147 8.61 -13.42 4.72
N LEU A 148 7.40 -13.07 4.28
CA LEU A 148 6.99 -11.68 4.07
C LEU A 148 5.51 -11.50 4.40
N LEU A 149 5.19 -10.43 5.12
CA LEU A 149 3.84 -9.90 5.31
C LEU A 149 3.73 -8.55 4.61
N GLU A 150 2.85 -8.45 3.64
CA GLU A 150 2.53 -7.20 2.97
C GLU A 150 1.13 -6.72 3.35
N VAL A 151 1.02 -5.46 3.71
CA VAL A 151 -0.27 -4.78 3.91
C VAL A 151 -0.39 -3.72 2.83
N ASP A 152 -1.21 -4.01 1.81
CA ASP A 152 -1.44 -3.10 0.69
C ASP A 152 -2.56 -2.11 1.02
N GLU A 153 -2.44 -0.87 0.53
CA GLU A 153 -3.31 0.26 0.88
C GLU A 153 -3.55 0.34 2.41
N ALA A 154 -2.44 0.29 3.17
CA ALA A 154 -2.46 0.20 4.62
C ALA A 154 -3.17 1.38 5.32
N GLN A 155 -3.35 2.53 4.64
CA GLN A 155 -4.14 3.65 5.14
C GLN A 155 -5.63 3.32 5.28
N ASP A 156 -6.12 2.31 4.54
CA ASP A 156 -7.53 1.89 4.51
C ASP A 156 -7.79 0.62 5.35
N VAL A 157 -6.75 0.03 5.95
CA VAL A 157 -6.88 -1.09 6.89
C VAL A 157 -7.05 -0.55 8.31
N LEU A 158 -8.08 -1.04 9.03
CA LEU A 158 -8.31 -0.62 10.40
C LEU A 158 -7.17 -1.05 11.33
N PRO A 159 -6.60 -0.16 12.16
CA PRO A 159 -5.55 -0.51 13.12
C PRO A 159 -5.94 -1.66 14.05
N ALA A 160 -7.18 -1.69 14.55
CA ALA A 160 -7.66 -2.76 15.42
C ALA A 160 -7.70 -4.13 14.70
N LYS A 161 -8.08 -4.17 13.41
CA LYS A 161 -8.04 -5.38 12.59
C LYS A 161 -6.61 -5.87 12.38
N PHE A 162 -5.69 -4.95 12.12
CA PHE A 162 -4.27 -5.27 12.00
C PHE A 162 -3.73 -5.88 13.29
N ASP A 163 -3.97 -5.24 14.43
CA ASP A 163 -3.44 -5.69 15.72
C ASP A 163 -3.98 -7.05 16.15
N LYS A 164 -5.29 -7.27 15.93
CA LYS A 164 -5.95 -8.51 16.34
C LYS A 164 -5.66 -9.69 15.42
N ASP A 165 -5.74 -9.51 14.10
CA ASP A 165 -5.81 -10.63 13.17
C ASP A 165 -4.58 -10.74 12.24
N ILE A 166 -3.92 -9.62 11.90
CA ILE A 166 -2.85 -9.58 10.89
C ILE A 166 -1.47 -9.63 11.54
N SER A 167 -1.21 -8.78 12.52
CA SER A 167 0.09 -8.72 13.21
C SER A 167 0.52 -10.07 13.80
N PRO A 168 -0.37 -10.89 14.40
CA PRO A 168 -0.01 -12.21 14.91
C PRO A 168 0.51 -13.18 13.87
N MET A 169 0.23 -12.99 12.57
CA MET A 169 0.72 -13.87 11.51
C MET A 169 2.25 -13.92 11.41
N THR A 170 2.94 -12.95 11.99
CA THR A 170 4.42 -12.90 12.02
C THR A 170 5.01 -13.16 13.41
N ALA A 171 4.18 -13.44 14.44
CA ALA A 171 4.62 -13.50 15.83
C ALA A 171 5.64 -14.61 16.12
N SER A 172 5.58 -15.74 15.39
CA SER A 172 6.47 -16.90 15.57
C SER A 172 7.59 -16.96 14.51
N THR A 173 7.70 -15.96 13.65
CA THR A 173 8.64 -15.94 12.53
C THR A 173 9.46 -14.66 12.52
N CYS A 174 10.55 -14.66 11.76
CA CYS A 174 11.29 -13.42 11.46
C CYS A 174 10.84 -12.81 10.12
N ALA A 175 9.55 -12.93 9.79
CA ALA A 175 9.04 -12.40 8.53
C ALA A 175 9.20 -10.87 8.45
N THR A 176 9.68 -10.41 7.33
CA THR A 176 9.72 -8.97 7.01
C THR A 176 8.31 -8.45 6.82
N ARG A 177 8.01 -7.25 7.31
CA ARG A 177 6.70 -6.60 7.16
C ARG A 177 6.82 -5.38 6.27
N VAL A 178 5.89 -5.20 5.35
CA VAL A 178 5.86 -4.02 4.47
C VAL A 178 4.47 -3.43 4.42
N PHE A 179 4.37 -2.15 4.74
CA PHE A 179 3.14 -1.36 4.69
C PHE A 179 3.20 -0.46 3.45
N TRP A 180 2.35 -0.76 2.48
CA TRP A 180 2.25 -0.02 1.23
C TRP A 180 1.04 0.91 1.27
N GLY A 181 1.19 2.14 0.81
CA GLY A 181 0.03 3.03 0.73
C GLY A 181 0.32 4.40 0.16
N THR A 182 -0.69 5.24 0.25
CA THR A 182 -0.62 6.69 0.06
C THR A 182 -0.89 7.38 1.40
N ALA A 183 -0.37 8.58 1.59
CA ALA A 183 -0.64 9.32 2.82
C ALA A 183 -2.14 9.58 2.98
N TRP A 184 -2.60 9.53 4.22
CA TRP A 184 -3.95 9.90 4.61
C TRP A 184 -3.90 10.67 5.93
N THR A 185 -4.43 10.12 7.01
CA THR A 185 -4.37 10.73 8.34
C THR A 185 -3.31 10.08 9.20
N SER A 186 -2.80 10.80 10.19
CA SER A 186 -1.84 10.28 11.16
C SER A 186 -2.41 9.13 12.01
N SER A 187 -3.73 9.07 12.20
CA SER A 187 -4.42 8.00 12.92
C SER A 187 -4.59 6.70 12.10
N SER A 188 -4.36 6.74 10.77
CA SER A 188 -4.41 5.54 9.93
C SER A 188 -3.33 4.52 10.32
N LEU A 189 -3.51 3.25 9.96
CA LEU A 189 -2.50 2.21 10.17
C LEU A 189 -1.16 2.62 9.53
N LEU A 190 -1.19 3.10 8.27
CA LEU A 190 0.02 3.55 7.58
C LEU A 190 0.74 4.67 8.33
N GLY A 191 -0.01 5.66 8.84
CA GLY A 191 0.55 6.76 9.63
C GLY A 191 1.14 6.30 10.97
N ARG A 192 0.49 5.34 11.64
CA ARG A 192 1.02 4.71 12.86
C ARG A 192 2.35 3.99 12.60
N GLU A 193 2.39 3.15 11.58
CA GLU A 193 3.57 2.37 11.22
C GLU A 193 4.71 3.27 10.67
N LEU A 194 4.37 4.38 10.00
CA LEU A 194 5.34 5.40 9.59
C LEU A 194 6.10 5.99 10.79
N ARG A 195 5.38 6.33 11.87
CA ARG A 195 6.02 6.83 13.09
C ARG A 195 6.89 5.77 13.75
N ALA A 196 6.40 4.54 13.86
CA ALA A 196 7.17 3.42 14.43
C ALA A 196 8.44 3.12 13.62
N ALA A 197 8.34 3.06 12.30
CA ALA A 197 9.48 2.85 11.40
C ALA A 197 10.49 4.00 11.48
N SER A 198 10.01 5.26 11.56
CA SER A 198 10.89 6.45 11.68
C SER A 198 11.68 6.46 13.00
N VAL A 199 11.07 6.04 14.10
CA VAL A 199 11.74 5.90 15.40
C VAL A 199 12.81 4.81 15.34
N ALA A 200 12.49 3.67 14.74
CA ALA A 200 13.43 2.55 14.59
C ALA A 200 14.61 2.94 13.69
N GLU A 201 14.35 3.63 12.56
CA GLU A 201 15.38 4.12 11.64
C GLU A 201 16.34 5.10 12.31
N LYS A 202 15.81 6.02 13.14
CA LYS A 202 16.65 6.95 13.93
C LYS A 202 17.54 6.24 14.96
N ARG A 203 17.05 5.12 15.51
CA ARG A 203 17.75 4.35 16.55
C ARG A 203 18.94 3.56 16.01
N ASP A 204 18.80 2.94 14.84
CA ASP A 204 19.79 1.99 14.31
C ASP A 204 20.37 2.37 12.94
N GLY A 205 19.94 3.50 12.35
CA GLY A 205 20.41 3.99 11.06
C GLY A 205 19.97 3.16 9.84
N VAL A 206 19.14 2.13 10.03
CA VAL A 206 18.68 1.27 8.95
C VAL A 206 17.44 1.87 8.31
N ARG A 207 17.51 2.21 7.03
CA ARG A 207 16.42 2.81 6.29
C ARG A 207 15.20 1.89 6.23
N ARG A 208 14.07 2.39 6.70
CA ARG A 208 12.77 1.69 6.71
C ARG A 208 11.65 2.49 6.08
N VAL A 209 11.83 3.80 5.97
CA VAL A 209 10.83 4.71 5.43
C VAL A 209 11.22 5.13 4.01
N PHE A 210 10.34 4.81 3.08
CA PHE A 210 10.45 5.20 1.68
C PHE A 210 9.25 6.06 1.31
N ARG A 211 9.46 7.36 1.32
CA ARG A 211 8.44 8.35 1.01
C ARG A 211 8.83 9.10 -0.25
N LEU A 212 7.93 9.18 -1.21
CA LEU A 212 8.11 9.90 -2.46
C LEU A 212 7.08 11.01 -2.60
N THR A 213 7.44 12.02 -3.35
CA THR A 213 6.55 13.05 -3.83
C THR A 213 6.24 12.85 -5.33
N ALA A 214 5.26 13.59 -5.82
CA ALA A 214 4.95 13.56 -7.25
C ALA A 214 6.09 14.10 -8.11
N GLU A 215 6.90 15.01 -7.59
CA GLU A 215 8.08 15.54 -8.28
C GLU A 215 9.14 14.46 -8.48
N ASP A 216 9.38 13.61 -7.47
CA ASP A 216 10.31 12.48 -7.58
C ASP A 216 9.88 11.53 -8.71
N VAL A 217 8.57 11.27 -8.83
CA VAL A 217 8.02 10.45 -9.89
C VAL A 217 8.09 11.16 -11.26
N ALA A 218 7.76 12.45 -11.30
CA ALA A 218 7.77 13.27 -12.51
C ALA A 218 9.19 13.44 -13.10
N ALA A 219 10.21 13.39 -12.26
CA ALA A 219 11.61 13.44 -12.69
C ALA A 219 11.99 12.24 -13.58
N GLU A 220 11.36 11.07 -13.35
CA GLU A 220 11.62 9.86 -14.14
C GLU A 220 10.52 9.56 -15.19
N LEU A 221 9.38 10.23 -15.13
CA LEU A 221 8.20 9.95 -15.96
C LEU A 221 7.60 11.23 -16.57
N PRO A 222 7.95 11.58 -17.81
CA PRO A 222 7.41 12.77 -18.47
C PRO A 222 5.86 12.79 -18.58
N ALA A 223 5.25 11.63 -18.84
CA ALA A 223 3.79 11.51 -18.91
C ALA A 223 3.11 11.79 -17.55
N TYR A 224 3.76 11.37 -16.45
CA TYR A 224 3.29 11.67 -15.10
C TYR A 224 3.36 13.16 -14.79
N LYS A 225 4.44 13.83 -15.23
CA LYS A 225 4.61 15.29 -15.09
C LYS A 225 3.46 16.07 -15.73
N ALA A 226 3.07 15.70 -16.95
CA ALA A 226 1.94 16.33 -17.64
C ALA A 226 0.62 16.14 -16.85
N SER A 227 0.34 14.95 -16.37
CA SER A 227 -0.83 14.64 -15.54
C SER A 227 -0.83 15.40 -14.21
N LEU A 228 0.33 15.49 -13.55
CA LEU A 228 0.50 16.28 -12.33
C LEU A 228 0.19 17.76 -12.56
N THR A 229 0.76 18.34 -13.63
CA THR A 229 0.53 19.75 -13.98
C THR A 229 -0.96 20.04 -14.18
N ALA A 230 -1.68 19.18 -14.92
CA ALA A 230 -3.12 19.33 -15.12
C ALA A 230 -3.91 19.21 -13.80
N THR A 231 -3.52 18.30 -12.93
CA THR A 231 -4.16 18.14 -11.61
C THR A 231 -3.93 19.35 -10.71
N LEU A 232 -2.71 19.88 -10.67
CA LEU A 232 -2.37 21.08 -9.90
C LEU A 232 -3.10 22.33 -10.43
N ALA A 233 -3.24 22.46 -11.74
CA ALA A 233 -4.01 23.57 -12.34
C ALA A 233 -5.50 23.51 -11.96
N ARG A 234 -6.07 22.31 -11.84
CA ARG A 234 -7.48 22.11 -11.51
C ARG A 234 -7.78 22.23 -10.01
N LEU A 235 -6.98 21.61 -9.16
CA LEU A 235 -7.27 21.48 -7.73
C LEU A 235 -6.42 22.38 -6.83
N GLY A 236 -5.27 22.84 -7.32
CA GLY A 236 -4.27 23.55 -6.53
C GLY A 236 -3.42 22.62 -5.63
N ARG A 237 -2.23 23.09 -5.27
CA ARG A 237 -1.27 22.33 -4.45
C ARG A 237 -1.77 22.08 -3.01
N ALA A 238 -2.54 23.02 -2.46
CA ALA A 238 -3.03 22.95 -1.08
C ALA A 238 -4.23 22.00 -0.90
N HIS A 239 -4.84 21.52 -2.00
CA HIS A 239 -6.00 20.64 -1.93
C HIS A 239 -5.69 19.35 -1.19
N PRO A 240 -6.53 18.88 -0.23
CA PRO A 240 -6.25 17.69 0.59
C PRO A 240 -5.89 16.43 -0.21
N LEU A 241 -6.61 16.16 -1.30
CA LEU A 241 -6.30 15.02 -2.18
C LEU A 241 -4.94 15.17 -2.87
N VAL A 242 -4.54 16.40 -3.24
CA VAL A 242 -3.23 16.64 -3.83
C VAL A 242 -2.14 16.42 -2.80
N ARG A 243 -2.30 16.96 -1.61
CA ARG A 243 -1.36 16.78 -0.50
C ARG A 243 -1.13 15.31 -0.16
N THR A 244 -2.20 14.54 -0.02
CA THR A 244 -2.11 13.14 0.38
C THR A 244 -1.67 12.24 -0.75
N GLN A 245 -2.31 12.32 -1.93
CA GLN A 245 -2.13 11.34 -2.99
C GLN A 245 -0.96 11.61 -3.93
N TYR A 246 -0.47 12.86 -3.95
CA TYR A 246 0.66 13.26 -4.81
C TYR A 246 1.90 13.67 -4.03
N TYR A 247 1.74 14.21 -2.82
CA TYR A 247 2.88 14.72 -2.04
C TYR A 247 3.18 13.90 -0.79
N SER A 248 2.42 12.81 -0.59
CA SER A 248 2.60 11.94 0.57
C SER A 248 2.55 12.69 1.91
N GLU A 249 1.78 13.77 1.99
CA GLU A 249 1.58 14.56 3.20
C GLU A 249 0.37 14.03 3.95
N GLU A 250 0.53 13.76 5.25
CA GLU A 250 -0.60 13.45 6.11
C GLU A 250 -1.46 14.71 6.33
N ILE A 251 -2.77 14.53 6.33
CA ILE A 251 -3.71 15.58 6.68
C ILE A 251 -4.20 15.29 8.11
N ASP A 252 -3.70 16.06 9.05
CA ASP A 252 -4.15 15.95 10.44
C ASP A 252 -5.46 16.70 10.62
N GLY A 253 -6.49 15.91 10.92
CA GLY A 253 -7.75 16.42 11.40
C GLY A 253 -7.84 16.28 12.91
N LEU A 254 -6.97 16.96 13.65
CA LEU A 254 -7.12 17.01 15.10
C LEU A 254 -8.38 17.80 15.46
N GLY A 255 -9.44 17.08 15.80
CA GLY A 255 -10.50 17.58 16.65
C GLY A 255 -11.47 18.60 16.07
N GLY A 256 -11.60 18.72 14.76
CA GLY A 256 -12.61 19.59 14.16
C GLY A 256 -13.94 18.85 13.92
N LEU A 257 -15.06 19.57 14.04
CA LEU A 257 -16.41 19.12 13.70
C LEU A 257 -16.50 18.57 12.25
N PHE A 258 -15.57 18.95 11.39
CA PHE A 258 -15.41 18.51 10.02
C PHE A 258 -14.03 17.91 9.80
N PRO A 259 -13.88 16.59 9.87
CA PRO A 259 -12.61 15.93 9.54
C PRO A 259 -12.21 16.21 8.09
N PRO A 260 -10.90 16.22 7.78
CA PRO A 260 -10.36 16.61 6.47
C PRO A 260 -10.91 15.83 5.29
N ASP A 261 -11.31 14.58 5.48
CA ASP A 261 -11.96 13.77 4.46
C ASP A 261 -13.38 14.27 4.13
N ARG A 262 -14.15 14.72 5.11
CA ARG A 262 -15.43 15.41 4.88
C ARG A 262 -15.21 16.75 4.22
N LEU A 263 -14.25 17.55 4.67
CA LEU A 263 -13.91 18.81 4.02
C LEU A 263 -13.47 18.64 2.57
N ALA A 264 -12.70 17.58 2.27
CA ALA A 264 -12.29 17.27 0.90
C ALA A 264 -13.48 16.92 -0.01
N ARG A 265 -14.52 16.26 0.53
CA ARG A 265 -15.75 15.95 -0.21
C ARG A 265 -16.66 17.19 -0.36
N MET A 266 -16.60 18.12 0.57
CA MET A 266 -17.40 19.35 0.56
C MET A 266 -16.81 20.45 -0.33
N GLN A 267 -15.52 20.35 -0.69
CA GLN A 267 -14.83 21.28 -1.60
C GLN A 267 -15.09 20.93 -3.07
N ASP A 268 -16.35 20.75 -3.46
CA ASP A 268 -16.72 20.68 -4.86
C ASP A 268 -16.69 22.12 -5.45
N PRO A 269 -15.84 22.38 -6.47
CA PRO A 269 -15.79 23.69 -7.11
C PRO A 269 -17.14 24.14 -7.68
N ALA A 270 -18.01 23.20 -8.06
CA ALA A 270 -19.35 23.49 -8.55
C ALA A 270 -20.26 24.05 -7.45
N VAL A 271 -20.10 23.62 -6.20
CA VAL A 271 -20.88 24.13 -5.05
C VAL A 271 -20.38 25.50 -4.60
N ALA A 272 -19.07 25.74 -4.67
CA ALA A 272 -18.49 27.04 -4.32
C ALA A 272 -18.96 28.20 -5.23
N GLN A 273 -19.42 27.91 -6.45
CA GLN A 273 -19.97 28.91 -7.38
C GLN A 273 -21.44 29.24 -7.10
N ILE A 274 -22.14 28.45 -6.28
CA ILE A 274 -23.58 28.65 -6.00
C ILE A 274 -23.82 29.50 -4.75
N LEU A 275 -22.83 29.58 -3.86
CA LEU A 275 -22.97 30.35 -2.63
C LEU A 275 -22.52 31.82 -2.83
N PRO A 276 -23.36 32.80 -2.49
CA PRO A 276 -22.96 34.18 -2.56
C PRO A 276 -21.82 34.44 -1.55
N VAL A 277 -20.84 35.24 -1.98
CA VAL A 277 -19.64 35.58 -1.18
C VAL A 277 -20.02 36.43 0.05
N ALA A 278 -21.19 37.06 0.06
CA ALA A 278 -21.73 37.80 1.18
C ALA A 278 -23.27 37.68 1.24
N PRO A 279 -23.88 37.80 2.43
CA PRO A 279 -25.33 37.77 2.56
C PRO A 279 -25.95 38.93 1.80
N GLU A 280 -26.95 38.63 1.00
CA GLU A 280 -27.72 39.68 0.28
C GLU A 280 -28.72 40.32 1.25
N VAL A 281 -28.81 41.62 1.21
CA VAL A 281 -29.78 42.40 1.99
C VAL A 281 -31.21 41.96 1.61
N ASN A 282 -32.08 41.68 2.57
CA ASN A 282 -33.44 41.22 2.40
C ASN A 282 -33.66 39.74 2.01
N LYS A 283 -32.62 38.86 2.04
CA LYS A 283 -32.79 37.42 1.93
C LYS A 283 -32.72 36.75 3.29
N ARG A 284 -33.55 35.73 3.50
CA ARG A 284 -33.45 34.83 4.68
C ARG A 284 -32.59 33.65 4.30
N TYR A 285 -31.59 33.37 5.14
CA TYR A 285 -30.70 32.21 4.99
C TYR A 285 -31.03 31.22 6.07
N ALA A 286 -31.05 29.93 5.73
CA ALA A 286 -31.14 28.82 6.69
C ALA A 286 -29.80 28.07 6.67
N ILE A 287 -29.25 27.81 7.85
CA ILE A 287 -28.11 26.93 8.03
C ILE A 287 -28.68 25.59 8.45
N LEU A 288 -28.51 24.57 7.61
CA LEU A 288 -28.78 23.18 7.96
C LEU A 288 -27.49 22.57 8.52
N LEU A 289 -27.50 22.31 9.82
CA LEU A 289 -26.44 21.58 10.50
C LEU A 289 -26.96 20.18 10.81
N ASP A 290 -26.40 19.18 10.13
CA ASP A 290 -26.56 17.79 10.55
C ASP A 290 -25.49 17.50 11.60
N VAL A 291 -25.90 17.44 12.85
CA VAL A 291 -25.05 17.14 14.03
C VAL A 291 -25.11 15.66 14.43
N ALA A 292 -25.68 14.78 13.61
CA ALA A 292 -25.69 13.36 13.86
C ALA A 292 -24.24 12.82 13.85
N GLY A 293 -23.69 12.67 15.04
CA GLY A 293 -22.34 12.16 15.29
C GLY A 293 -22.30 10.72 15.76
N ALA A 294 -23.41 10.00 15.76
CA ALA A 294 -23.43 8.58 16.11
C ALA A 294 -23.39 7.73 14.83
N ASP A 295 -22.61 6.66 14.85
CA ASP A 295 -22.64 5.64 13.82
C ASP A 295 -24.08 5.10 13.68
N GLU A 296 -24.70 5.32 12.54
CA GLU A 296 -26.04 4.81 12.23
C GLU A 296 -26.13 3.26 12.19
N GLY A 297 -25.13 2.57 12.73
CA GLY A 297 -24.96 1.12 12.66
C GLY A 297 -25.03 0.35 13.96
N VAL A 298 -25.06 1.00 15.12
CA VAL A 298 -25.14 0.29 16.41
C VAL A 298 -26.60 0.08 16.77
N ARG A 299 -27.16 -1.07 16.39
CA ARG A 299 -28.43 -1.56 16.94
C ARG A 299 -28.16 -2.23 18.27
N ASN A 300 -28.83 -1.82 19.31
CA ASN A 300 -28.86 -2.53 20.58
C ASN A 300 -29.48 -3.93 20.42
N ALA A 301 -29.18 -4.84 21.33
CA ALA A 301 -29.67 -6.22 21.30
C ALA A 301 -31.22 -6.34 21.32
N ASP A 302 -31.92 -5.26 21.64
CA ASP A 302 -33.39 -5.14 21.66
C ASP A 302 -33.99 -4.52 20.39
N GLY A 303 -33.13 -4.15 19.40
CA GLY A 303 -33.54 -3.56 18.13
C GLY A 303 -33.78 -2.06 18.17
N SER A 304 -33.52 -1.39 19.27
CA SER A 304 -33.60 0.07 19.38
C SER A 304 -32.37 0.75 18.80
N VAL A 305 -32.55 1.94 18.20
CA VAL A 305 -31.47 2.81 17.71
C VAL A 305 -31.31 3.92 18.73
N GLU A 306 -30.15 4.03 19.37
CA GLU A 306 -29.80 5.23 20.14
C GLU A 306 -29.59 6.40 19.14
N MET A 307 -30.43 7.44 19.32
CA MET A 307 -30.28 8.72 18.62
C MET A 307 -29.25 9.61 19.31
#